data_1a38f1be9cbd0b9a77a4dab59d097d46
#
_entry.id   1a38f1be9cbd0b9a77a4dab59d097d46
#
_cell.length_a   1.000
_cell.length_b   1.000
_cell.length_c   1.000
_cell.angle_alpha   90.00
_cell.angle_beta   90.00
_cell.angle_gamma   90.00
#
_symmetry.space_group_name_H-M   'P 1'
#
loop_
_entity.id
_entity.type
_entity.pdbx_description
1 polymer ?
#
loop_
_entity_poly.entity_id
_entity_poly.type
_entity_poly.pdbx_seq_one_letter_code
_entity_poly.pdbx_strand_id
1 'polypeptide(L)'
;MPELKSEYLFTITATVAQLHDVGAVPGGTRHVDLIGAGKFEGPRLKGELLPGGMDMKTLRADGSMVPNVRLVLRTDDGALIFMHYTGVRHGSPAVMARIAAGEVVSPTEYYLRNTPYFETAAPRYDWLNRIVAVGVGRRMPDHAAYDVFEIL
;
A
#
# COMPACT_ATOMS: atom_id res chain seq x y z
N MET A 1 -2.64 22.50 -21.60
CA MET A 1 -2.86 21.93 -20.25
C MET A 1 -1.52 21.52 -19.66
N PRO A 2 -1.24 21.81 -18.39
CA PRO A 2 -0.07 21.26 -17.77
C PRO A 2 -0.15 19.73 -17.72
N GLU A 3 0.96 19.08 -17.98
CA GLU A 3 1.07 17.63 -17.92
C GLU A 3 1.50 17.22 -16.52
N LEU A 4 0.85 16.20 -15.96
CA LEU A 4 1.26 15.63 -14.67
C LEU A 4 2.56 14.84 -14.85
N LYS A 5 3.60 15.21 -14.13
CA LYS A 5 4.89 14.52 -14.14
C LYS A 5 5.07 13.76 -12.84
N SER A 6 5.76 12.64 -12.91
CA SER A 6 6.08 11.82 -11.74
C SER A 6 7.48 11.27 -11.83
N GLU A 7 8.04 10.96 -10.67
CA GLU A 7 9.35 10.33 -10.54
C GLU A 7 9.24 9.11 -9.62
N TYR A 8 9.83 7.98 -10.06
CA TYR A 8 9.84 6.75 -9.28
C TYR A 8 10.65 6.92 -7.99
N LEU A 9 10.05 6.55 -6.86
CA LEU A 9 10.67 6.59 -5.54
C LEU A 9 11.20 5.24 -5.08
N PHE A 10 10.33 4.26 -4.99
CA PHE A 10 10.67 2.90 -4.56
C PHE A 10 9.55 1.91 -4.85
N THR A 11 9.89 0.64 -4.81
CA THR A 11 8.92 -0.45 -4.72
C THR A 11 8.91 -0.97 -3.29
N ILE A 12 7.71 -1.08 -2.71
CA ILE A 12 7.51 -1.67 -1.38
C ILE A 12 6.75 -2.98 -1.50
N THR A 13 7.19 -4.00 -0.77
CA THR A 13 6.49 -5.27 -0.60
C THR A 13 6.16 -5.50 0.86
N ALA A 14 4.94 -5.98 1.13
CA ALA A 14 4.47 -6.23 2.48
C ALA A 14 3.77 -7.58 2.54
N THR A 15 4.18 -8.43 3.48
CA THR A 15 3.48 -9.67 3.79
C THR A 15 2.33 -9.41 4.74
N VAL A 16 1.28 -10.22 4.66
CA VAL A 16 0.18 -10.20 5.63
C VAL A 16 0.44 -11.29 6.65
N ALA A 17 0.62 -10.89 7.91
CA ALA A 17 0.90 -11.83 9.00
C ALA A 17 -0.35 -12.50 9.54
N GLN A 18 -1.47 -11.78 9.61
CA GLN A 18 -2.74 -12.28 10.14
C GLN A 18 -3.91 -11.49 9.57
N LEU A 19 -4.97 -12.22 9.23
CA LEU A 19 -6.23 -11.67 8.74
C LEU A 19 -7.29 -11.74 9.83
N HIS A 20 -8.02 -10.64 10.06
CA HIS A 20 -9.19 -10.60 10.93
C HIS A 20 -10.40 -10.11 10.15
N ASP A 21 -11.41 -10.94 10.03
CA ASP A 21 -12.71 -10.54 9.49
C ASP A 21 -13.62 -10.09 10.63
N VAL A 22 -13.81 -8.78 10.75
CA VAL A 22 -14.72 -8.18 11.73
C VAL A 22 -16.17 -8.30 11.29
N GLY A 23 -16.40 -8.45 9.98
CA GLY A 23 -17.73 -8.65 9.40
C GLY A 23 -18.44 -7.37 8.99
N ALA A 24 -19.74 -7.48 8.81
CA ALA A 24 -20.58 -6.39 8.35
C ALA A 24 -20.71 -5.30 9.42
N VAL A 25 -20.34 -4.10 9.07
CA VAL A 25 -20.45 -2.91 9.91
C VAL A 25 -21.17 -1.81 9.12
N PRO A 26 -21.60 -0.69 9.74
CA PRO A 26 -22.37 0.33 9.01
C PRO A 26 -21.72 0.85 7.72
N GLY A 27 -20.38 0.90 7.65
CA GLY A 27 -19.64 1.39 6.49
C GLY A 27 -19.33 0.34 5.41
N GLY A 28 -19.71 -0.92 5.59
CA GLY A 28 -19.40 -2.04 4.69
C GLY A 28 -18.89 -3.26 5.45
N THR A 29 -18.06 -4.08 4.82
CA THR A 29 -17.39 -5.19 5.51
C THR A 29 -16.01 -4.77 5.96
N ARG A 30 -15.72 -4.93 7.25
CA ARG A 30 -14.43 -4.56 7.87
C ARG A 30 -13.54 -5.77 7.97
N HIS A 31 -12.34 -5.66 7.39
CA HIS A 31 -11.22 -6.54 7.69
C HIS A 31 -10.12 -5.73 8.38
N VAL A 32 -9.42 -6.36 9.32
CA VAL A 32 -8.23 -5.80 9.95
C VAL A 32 -7.10 -6.79 9.76
N ASP A 33 -6.15 -6.44 8.91
CA ASP A 33 -5.02 -7.30 8.58
C ASP A 33 -3.79 -6.78 9.31
N LEU A 34 -3.08 -7.66 10.00
CA LEU A 34 -1.78 -7.35 10.57
C LEU A 34 -0.72 -7.52 9.49
N ILE A 35 0.07 -6.48 9.30
CA ILE A 35 1.14 -6.46 8.32
C ILE A 35 2.40 -7.04 8.96
N GLY A 36 3.01 -8.00 8.28
CA GLY A 36 4.27 -8.60 8.66
C GLY A 36 5.47 -7.80 8.16
N ALA A 37 6.60 -8.48 8.08
CA ALA A 37 7.82 -7.91 7.53
C ALA A 37 7.71 -7.69 6.02
N GLY A 38 8.54 -6.79 5.51
CA GLY A 38 8.67 -6.49 4.10
C GLY A 38 9.92 -5.67 3.83
N LYS A 39 10.02 -5.17 2.64
CA LYS A 39 11.15 -4.34 2.21
C LYS A 39 10.68 -3.25 1.26
N PHE A 40 11.49 -2.21 1.14
CA PHE A 40 11.33 -1.20 0.11
C PHE A 40 12.70 -0.88 -0.50
N GLU A 41 12.71 -0.61 -1.78
CA GLU A 41 13.94 -0.32 -2.51
C GLU A 41 13.68 0.64 -3.67
N GLY A 42 14.49 1.67 -3.74
CA GLY A 42 14.49 2.67 -4.80
C GLY A 42 15.82 3.40 -4.91
N PRO A 43 15.94 4.30 -5.89
CA PRO A 43 17.23 4.99 -6.16
C PRO A 43 17.65 5.97 -5.06
N ARG A 44 16.69 6.49 -4.28
CA ARG A 44 16.97 7.53 -3.26
C ARG A 44 16.87 7.01 -1.83
N LEU A 45 16.20 5.89 -1.61
CA LEU A 45 16.06 5.28 -0.27
C LEU A 45 15.71 3.80 -0.41
N LYS A 46 16.16 3.03 0.56
CA LYS A 46 15.87 1.59 0.68
C LYS A 46 15.95 1.15 2.14
N GLY A 47 15.35 0.02 2.43
CA GLY A 47 15.34 -0.56 3.76
C GLY A 47 14.29 -1.62 3.94
N GLU A 48 13.84 -1.77 5.17
CA GLU A 48 12.86 -2.78 5.56
C GLU A 48 11.57 -2.16 6.09
N LEU A 49 10.49 -2.88 5.90
CA LEU A 49 9.22 -2.63 6.55
C LEU A 49 9.24 -3.36 7.91
N LEU A 50 9.07 -2.61 8.99
CA LEU A 50 8.98 -3.19 10.32
C LEU A 50 7.62 -3.88 10.51
N PRO A 51 7.59 -5.09 11.07
CA PRO A 51 6.32 -5.77 11.36
C PRO A 51 5.53 -5.02 12.43
N GLY A 52 4.20 -5.19 12.41
CA GLY A 52 3.30 -4.54 13.36
C GLY A 52 2.45 -3.44 12.75
N GLY A 53 2.58 -3.18 11.47
CA GLY A 53 1.64 -2.32 10.75
C GLY A 53 0.26 -2.98 10.61
N MET A 54 -0.71 -2.20 10.16
CA MET A 54 -2.11 -2.63 10.11
C MET A 54 -2.79 -2.06 8.87
N ASP A 55 -3.60 -2.91 8.22
CA ASP A 55 -4.54 -2.51 7.18
C ASP A 55 -5.96 -2.67 7.71
N MET A 56 -6.64 -1.54 7.94
CA MET A 56 -8.07 -1.50 8.30
C MET A 56 -8.89 -1.32 7.03
N LYS A 57 -8.95 -2.36 6.20
CA LYS A 57 -9.62 -2.27 4.91
C LYS A 57 -11.13 -2.42 5.01
N THR A 58 -11.82 -1.71 4.13
CA THR A 58 -13.27 -1.77 3.96
C THR A 58 -13.58 -2.39 2.60
N LEU A 59 -14.41 -3.42 2.60
CA LEU A 59 -15.06 -3.93 1.40
C LEU A 59 -16.40 -3.21 1.26
N ARG A 60 -16.57 -2.48 0.17
CA ARG A 60 -17.77 -1.68 -0.09
C ARG A 60 -18.86 -2.52 -0.74
N ALA A 61 -20.09 -2.02 -0.70
CA ALA A 61 -21.25 -2.67 -1.34
C ALA A 61 -21.10 -2.80 -2.87
N ASP A 62 -20.34 -1.92 -3.52
CA ASP A 62 -20.05 -1.99 -4.95
C ASP A 62 -18.94 -3.00 -5.33
N GLY A 63 -18.40 -3.73 -4.34
CA GLY A 63 -17.32 -4.69 -4.52
C GLY A 63 -15.91 -4.10 -4.49
N SER A 64 -15.76 -2.78 -4.43
CA SER A 64 -14.45 -2.16 -4.29
C SER A 64 -13.89 -2.33 -2.87
N MET A 65 -12.57 -2.39 -2.76
CA MET A 65 -11.87 -2.46 -1.47
C MET A 65 -11.06 -1.18 -1.26
N VAL A 66 -11.22 -0.59 -0.09
CA VAL A 66 -10.48 0.61 0.34
C VAL A 66 -9.49 0.20 1.44
N PRO A 67 -8.19 0.17 1.15
CA PRO A 67 -7.16 -0.03 2.17
C PRO A 67 -7.04 1.22 3.06
N ASN A 68 -6.64 1.01 4.29
CA ASN A 68 -6.27 2.08 5.21
C ASN A 68 -5.11 1.57 6.08
N VAL A 69 -3.90 1.86 5.62
CA VAL A 69 -2.68 1.20 6.07
C VAL A 69 -1.77 2.17 6.80
N ARG A 70 -1.20 1.71 7.90
CA ARG A 70 -0.16 2.41 8.65
C ARG A 70 1.04 1.51 8.85
N LEU A 71 2.22 2.01 8.48
CA LEU A 71 3.47 1.27 8.47
C LEU A 71 4.59 2.10 9.10
N VAL A 72 5.60 1.42 9.60
CA VAL A 72 6.89 2.03 9.94
C VAL A 72 7.97 1.41 9.06
N LEU A 73 8.67 2.23 8.33
CA LEU A 73 9.80 1.86 7.50
C LEU A 73 11.09 2.21 8.24
N ARG A 74 12.10 1.37 8.10
CA ARG A 74 13.45 1.67 8.57
C ARG A 74 14.41 1.61 7.40
N THR A 75 15.08 2.73 7.12
CA THR A 75 16.09 2.80 6.07
C THR A 75 17.33 1.99 6.44
N ASP A 76 18.17 1.69 5.45
CA ASP A 76 19.41 0.95 5.65
C ASP A 76 20.42 1.70 6.55
N ASP A 77 20.30 3.02 6.67
CA ASP A 77 21.08 3.86 7.59
C ASP A 77 20.38 4.12 8.94
N GLY A 78 19.28 3.43 9.21
CA GLY A 78 18.59 3.42 10.52
C GLY A 78 17.54 4.49 10.75
N ALA A 79 17.19 5.29 9.75
CA ALA A 79 16.13 6.29 9.88
C ALA A 79 14.75 5.63 9.92
N LEU A 80 13.86 6.14 10.76
CA LEU A 80 12.46 5.72 10.80
C LEU A 80 11.60 6.66 9.98
N ILE A 81 10.71 6.07 9.17
CA ILE A 81 9.74 6.79 8.36
C ILE A 81 8.36 6.19 8.65
N PHE A 82 7.43 7.02 9.09
CA PHE A 82 6.02 6.66 9.15
C PHE A 82 5.42 6.77 7.75
N MET A 83 4.66 5.75 7.34
CA MET A 83 3.95 5.74 6.08
C MET A 83 2.48 5.42 6.34
N HIS A 84 1.60 6.25 5.84
CA HIS A 84 0.16 6.02 5.87
C HIS A 84 -0.39 6.13 4.45
N TYR A 85 -1.24 5.21 4.05
CA TYR A 85 -1.94 5.33 2.79
C TYR A 85 -3.36 4.81 2.85
N THR A 86 -4.18 5.39 2.04
CA THR A 86 -5.46 4.87 1.59
C THR A 86 -5.44 4.75 0.08
N GLY A 87 -6.45 4.11 -0.48
CA GLY A 87 -6.51 3.89 -1.91
C GLY A 87 -7.79 3.19 -2.31
N VAL A 88 -7.76 2.54 -3.46
CA VAL A 88 -8.89 1.74 -3.93
C VAL A 88 -8.42 0.59 -4.81
N ARG A 89 -9.02 -0.57 -4.61
CA ARG A 89 -8.91 -1.72 -5.50
C ARG A 89 -10.29 -2.08 -6.03
N HIS A 90 -10.41 -2.20 -7.34
CA HIS A 90 -11.63 -2.70 -7.97
C HIS A 90 -11.34 -3.39 -9.29
N GLY A 91 -12.29 -4.17 -9.74
CA GLY A 91 -12.26 -4.87 -11.02
C GLY A 91 -13.60 -5.55 -11.23
N SER A 92 -13.72 -6.38 -12.27
CA SER A 92 -14.93 -7.18 -12.46
C SER A 92 -15.15 -8.12 -11.27
N PRO A 93 -16.40 -8.50 -10.96
CA PRO A 93 -16.68 -9.47 -9.91
C PRO A 93 -15.91 -10.79 -10.07
N ALA A 94 -15.75 -11.27 -11.30
CA ALA A 94 -14.98 -12.48 -11.60
C ALA A 94 -13.49 -12.33 -11.25
N VAL A 95 -12.88 -11.20 -11.58
CA VAL A 95 -11.48 -10.91 -11.26
C VAL A 95 -11.30 -10.78 -9.74
N MET A 96 -12.20 -10.07 -9.06
CA MET A 96 -12.13 -9.93 -7.59
C MET A 96 -12.27 -11.28 -6.89
N ALA A 97 -13.13 -12.17 -7.39
CA ALA A 97 -13.29 -13.54 -6.85
C ALA A 97 -12.00 -14.37 -7.02
N ARG A 98 -11.32 -14.27 -8.15
CA ARG A 98 -10.05 -14.96 -8.39
C ARG A 98 -8.95 -14.48 -7.43
N ILE A 99 -8.87 -13.17 -7.20
CA ILE A 99 -7.94 -12.61 -6.21
C ILE A 99 -8.26 -13.13 -4.81
N ALA A 100 -9.52 -13.12 -4.42
CA ALA A 100 -9.96 -13.63 -3.11
C ALA A 100 -9.67 -15.12 -2.93
N ALA A 101 -9.70 -15.91 -4.02
CA ALA A 101 -9.36 -17.32 -4.03
C ALA A 101 -7.85 -17.60 -3.99
N GLY A 102 -7.00 -16.56 -3.96
CA GLY A 102 -5.55 -16.68 -3.92
C GLY A 102 -4.90 -16.97 -5.28
N GLU A 103 -5.62 -16.75 -6.38
CA GLU A 103 -5.04 -16.88 -7.71
C GLU A 103 -4.11 -15.71 -8.05
N VAL A 104 -3.11 -15.99 -8.87
CA VAL A 104 -2.27 -14.94 -9.48
C VAL A 104 -3.05 -14.31 -10.63
N VAL A 105 -3.42 -13.05 -10.47
CA VAL A 105 -4.15 -12.29 -11.48
C VAL A 105 -3.26 -11.16 -11.99
N SER A 106 -3.24 -10.97 -13.32
CA SER A 106 -2.47 -9.87 -13.91
C SER A 106 -2.95 -8.52 -13.38
N PRO A 107 -2.04 -7.62 -12.95
CA PRO A 107 -2.43 -6.29 -12.52
C PRO A 107 -3.07 -5.42 -13.61
N THR A 108 -3.04 -5.86 -14.87
CA THR A 108 -3.77 -5.21 -15.96
C THR A 108 -5.28 -5.50 -15.95
N GLU A 109 -5.71 -6.53 -15.21
CA GLU A 109 -7.11 -6.93 -15.10
C GLU A 109 -7.89 -6.22 -13.99
N TYR A 110 -7.20 -5.46 -13.12
CA TYR A 110 -7.82 -4.73 -12.03
C TYR A 110 -7.12 -3.39 -11.79
N TYR A 111 -7.80 -2.54 -11.05
CA TYR A 111 -7.27 -1.25 -10.62
C TYR A 111 -6.84 -1.34 -9.15
N LEU A 112 -5.61 -0.97 -8.83
CA LEU A 112 -5.13 -0.84 -7.45
C LEU A 112 -4.17 0.34 -7.37
N ARG A 113 -4.62 1.40 -6.69
CA ARG A 113 -3.85 2.63 -6.50
C ARG A 113 -3.95 3.07 -5.06
N ASN A 114 -2.88 3.67 -4.56
CA ASN A 114 -2.87 4.29 -3.24
C ASN A 114 -2.23 5.68 -3.27
N THR A 115 -2.44 6.43 -2.19
CA THR A 115 -1.88 7.77 -2.00
C THR A 115 -1.07 7.78 -0.71
N PRO A 116 0.22 7.42 -0.76
CA PRO A 116 1.07 7.40 0.41
C PRO A 116 1.36 8.80 0.95
N TYR A 117 1.37 8.90 2.27
CA TYR A 117 1.78 10.05 3.05
C TYR A 117 2.92 9.62 3.96
N PHE A 118 3.94 10.47 4.09
CA PHE A 118 5.14 10.15 4.86
C PHE A 118 5.42 11.18 5.94
N GLU A 119 5.96 10.71 7.07
CA GLU A 119 6.51 11.55 8.12
C GLU A 119 7.84 10.99 8.60
N THR A 120 8.85 11.83 8.71
CA THR A 120 10.14 11.47 9.30
C THR A 120 10.81 12.68 9.94
N ALA A 121 11.54 12.45 11.02
CA ALA A 121 12.39 13.46 11.66
C ALA A 121 13.84 13.40 11.14
N ALA A 122 14.18 12.40 10.32
CA ALA A 122 15.54 12.23 9.82
C ALA A 122 15.88 13.30 8.77
N PRO A 123 16.91 14.12 8.98
CA PRO A 123 17.23 15.23 8.07
C PRO A 123 17.50 14.80 6.63
N ARG A 124 18.12 13.64 6.43
CA ARG A 124 18.42 13.08 5.10
C ARG A 124 17.18 12.81 4.27
N TYR A 125 16.05 12.51 4.92
CA TYR A 125 14.79 12.12 4.28
C TYR A 125 13.66 13.12 4.53
N ASP A 126 13.93 14.28 5.06
CA ASP A 126 12.92 15.27 5.44
C ASP A 126 12.10 15.80 4.26
N TRP A 127 12.61 15.67 3.05
CA TRP A 127 11.90 16.00 1.81
C TRP A 127 10.62 15.15 1.63
N LEU A 128 10.57 13.93 2.18
CA LEU A 128 9.36 13.09 2.17
C LEU A 128 8.18 13.75 2.88
N ASN A 129 8.42 14.61 3.85
CA ASN A 129 7.37 15.34 4.57
C ASN A 129 6.64 16.36 3.70
N ARG A 130 7.13 16.66 2.51
CA ARG A 130 6.67 17.77 1.68
C ARG A 130 6.32 17.36 0.24
N ILE A 131 6.13 16.07 0.00
CA ILE A 131 5.77 15.56 -1.33
C ILE A 131 4.34 15.01 -1.34
N VAL A 132 3.79 14.94 -2.54
CA VAL A 132 2.60 14.14 -2.85
C VAL A 132 3.06 12.89 -3.60
N ALA A 133 2.54 11.73 -3.22
CA ALA A 133 2.92 10.49 -3.86
C ALA A 133 1.69 9.66 -4.27
N VAL A 134 1.88 8.82 -5.28
CA VAL A 134 0.89 7.86 -5.77
C VAL A 134 1.57 6.50 -5.93
N GLY A 135 0.89 5.44 -5.51
CA GLY A 135 1.35 4.07 -5.71
C GLY A 135 0.49 3.30 -6.69
N VAL A 136 1.16 2.49 -7.51
CA VAL A 136 0.54 1.52 -8.43
C VAL A 136 0.74 0.14 -7.84
N GLY A 137 -0.36 -0.52 -7.48
CA GLY A 137 -0.32 -1.75 -6.69
C GLY A 137 -0.48 -3.03 -7.49
N ARG A 138 0.08 -4.09 -6.92
CA ARG A 138 -0.10 -5.48 -7.36
C ARG A 138 -0.44 -6.34 -6.15
N ARG A 139 -1.49 -7.14 -6.26
CA ARG A 139 -1.83 -8.13 -5.23
C ARG A 139 -1.35 -9.50 -5.66
N MET A 140 -0.43 -10.05 -4.88
CA MET A 140 0.03 -11.43 -5.02
C MET A 140 -0.60 -12.30 -3.93
N PRO A 141 -0.61 -13.64 -4.06
CA PRO A 141 -1.26 -14.52 -3.07
C PRO A 141 -0.75 -14.33 -1.63
N ASP A 142 0.55 -14.08 -1.46
CA ASP A 142 1.23 -14.01 -0.16
C ASP A 142 1.68 -12.60 0.25
N HIS A 143 1.61 -11.62 -0.66
CA HIS A 143 2.04 -10.25 -0.39
C HIS A 143 1.32 -9.24 -1.27
N ALA A 144 1.44 -7.97 -0.91
CA ALA A 144 1.10 -6.84 -1.76
C ALA A 144 2.38 -6.09 -2.13
N ALA A 145 2.42 -5.54 -3.33
CA ALA A 145 3.52 -4.70 -3.78
C ALA A 145 2.98 -3.40 -4.38
N TYR A 146 3.70 -2.31 -4.16
CA TYR A 146 3.39 -1.01 -4.74
C TYR A 146 4.66 -0.39 -5.31
N ASP A 147 4.57 0.08 -6.55
CA ASP A 147 5.53 1.02 -7.12
C ASP A 147 5.06 2.42 -6.77
N VAL A 148 5.87 3.16 -6.01
CA VAL A 148 5.53 4.47 -5.48
C VAL A 148 6.25 5.55 -6.26
N PHE A 149 5.52 6.60 -6.62
CA PHE A 149 5.99 7.73 -7.42
C PHE A 149 5.71 9.03 -6.69
N GLU A 150 6.69 9.94 -6.69
CA GLU A 150 6.50 11.34 -6.34
C GLU A 150 5.81 12.07 -7.51
N ILE A 151 4.85 12.93 -7.20
CA ILE A 151 4.26 13.86 -8.16
C ILE A 151 5.07 15.15 -8.16
N LEU A 152 5.51 15.59 -9.36
CA LEU A 152 6.36 16.77 -9.54
C LEU A 152 5.56 18.02 -9.87
#